data_9190570794fd42001b158a82e1d3a2b5
#
_entry.id   9190570794fd42001b158a82e1d3a2b5
#
_cell.length_a   1.000
_cell.length_b   1.000
_cell.length_c   1.000
_cell.angle_alpha   90.00
_cell.angle_beta   90.00
_cell.angle_gamma   90.00
#
_symmetry.space_group_name_H-M   'P 1'
#
loop_
_entity.id
_entity.type
_entity.pdbx_description
1 polymer ?
#
loop_
_entity_poly.entity_id
_entity_poly.type
_entity_poly.pdbx_seq_one_letter_code
_entity_poly.pdbx_strand_id
1 'polypeptide(L)'
;VVYAQGLTHSGWGTDDGVPMDLILDVYEPIGAPATDKPVLFIVHGGGFKGGSPTQGQLVQWANYFTARGFVCFSIDYRVAKFYGTIPANWPTDPEEVQPGMSPDQLNALYTSGRDTKAALRWVRAHADDYGIHKEAIAAMGGSAGAFLVLMLGVSDEADYGTELTEAEDPTLSGLHMNESAKVGAVVDLWGGTGLLDALEVLDGKDRFDATDAPIAIIHGTQDEAVPFEEAEQIKAKYDATGVPYTYNPLDAGHGAWGEKIDGKKLHEYGFGFVVEHLGLTLVP
;
A
#
# COMPACT_ATOMS: atom_id res chain seq x y z
N VAL A 1 8.98 -2.57 15.17
CA VAL A 1 8.40 -1.41 15.87
C VAL A 1 6.89 -1.50 15.83
N VAL A 2 6.18 -1.14 16.92
CA VAL A 2 4.71 -1.02 16.93
C VAL A 2 4.36 0.36 16.39
N TYR A 3 3.52 0.44 15.35
CA TYR A 3 3.10 1.71 14.75
C TYR A 3 1.68 2.12 15.15
N ALA A 4 0.83 1.16 15.50
CA ALA A 4 -0.54 1.40 15.94
C ALA A 4 -1.08 0.17 16.69
N GLN A 5 -2.33 0.25 17.12
CA GLN A 5 -3.14 -0.90 17.52
C GLN A 5 -4.38 -1.00 16.63
N GLY A 6 -4.92 -2.21 16.51
CA GLY A 6 -6.20 -2.49 15.86
C GLY A 6 -6.97 -3.55 16.62
N LEU A 7 -8.30 -3.52 16.59
CA LEU A 7 -9.10 -4.57 17.18
C LEU A 7 -9.02 -5.86 16.34
N THR A 8 -8.95 -7.00 17.01
CA THR A 8 -9.17 -8.33 16.45
C THR A 8 -10.32 -8.99 17.18
N HIS A 9 -11.18 -9.72 16.45
CA HIS A 9 -12.38 -10.37 16.99
C HIS A 9 -12.34 -11.89 16.73
N SER A 10 -13.28 -12.64 17.32
CA SER A 10 -13.45 -14.07 17.06
C SER A 10 -14.14 -14.35 15.71
N GLY A 11 -14.77 -13.36 15.11
CA GLY A 11 -15.46 -13.39 13.82
C GLY A 11 -15.92 -12.00 13.39
N TRP A 12 -16.30 -11.86 12.10
CA TRP A 12 -16.83 -10.60 11.59
C TRP A 12 -18.13 -10.20 12.31
N GLY A 13 -18.19 -8.95 12.78
CA GLY A 13 -19.38 -8.39 13.43
C GLY A 13 -19.61 -8.86 14.86
N THR A 14 -18.68 -9.58 15.50
CA THR A 14 -18.77 -9.93 16.92
C THR A 14 -18.31 -8.75 17.79
N ASP A 15 -18.86 -8.65 19.01
CA ASP A 15 -18.54 -7.58 19.99
C ASP A 15 -17.61 -8.14 21.09
N ASP A 16 -16.48 -8.73 20.64
CA ASP A 16 -15.48 -9.33 21.53
C ASP A 16 -14.05 -8.84 21.20
N GLY A 17 -13.96 -7.64 20.64
CA GLY A 17 -12.71 -7.08 20.14
C GLY A 17 -11.66 -6.91 21.22
N VAL A 18 -10.45 -7.38 20.93
CA VAL A 18 -9.26 -7.15 21.75
C VAL A 18 -8.18 -6.43 20.94
N PRO A 19 -7.47 -5.45 21.52
CA PRO A 19 -6.38 -4.77 20.83
C PRO A 19 -5.24 -5.72 20.50
N MET A 20 -4.70 -5.59 19.27
CA MET A 20 -3.46 -6.23 18.84
C MET A 20 -2.49 -5.16 18.33
N ASP A 21 -1.21 -5.37 18.57
CA ASP A 21 -0.16 -4.50 18.04
C ASP A 21 0.00 -4.70 16.54
N LEU A 22 0.06 -3.58 15.82
CA LEU A 22 0.39 -3.51 14.39
C LEU A 22 1.84 -3.10 14.27
N ILE A 23 2.63 -3.89 13.55
CA ILE A 23 4.10 -3.78 13.54
C ILE A 23 4.66 -3.45 12.17
N LEU A 24 5.84 -2.87 12.16
CA LEU A 24 6.65 -2.67 10.96
C LEU A 24 8.14 -2.93 11.24
N ASP A 25 8.86 -3.27 10.18
CA ASP A 25 10.31 -3.36 10.18
C ASP A 25 10.91 -2.10 9.56
N VAL A 26 12.03 -1.65 10.13
CA VAL A 26 12.76 -0.47 9.65
C VAL A 26 14.14 -0.90 9.14
N TYR A 27 14.47 -0.44 7.94
CA TYR A 27 15.79 -0.62 7.33
C TYR A 27 16.41 0.77 7.14
N GLU A 28 17.54 1.00 7.80
CA GLU A 28 18.22 2.29 7.77
C GLU A 28 19.52 2.24 6.97
N PRO A 29 19.84 3.29 6.19
CA PRO A 29 21.08 3.35 5.42
C PRO A 29 22.28 3.60 6.33
N ILE A 30 23.36 2.87 6.10
CA ILE A 30 24.62 3.06 6.83
C ILE A 30 25.38 4.22 6.20
N GLY A 31 25.76 5.23 7.02
CA GLY A 31 26.58 6.35 6.57
C GLY A 31 25.86 7.42 5.72
N ALA A 32 24.52 7.34 5.62
CA ALA A 32 23.73 8.37 4.96
C ALA A 32 23.71 9.68 5.77
N PRO A 33 23.31 10.83 5.15
CA PRO A 33 23.03 12.07 5.89
C PRO A 33 22.11 11.84 7.07
N ALA A 34 22.26 12.65 8.13
CA ALA A 34 21.45 12.50 9.34
C ALA A 34 19.96 12.88 9.11
N THR A 35 19.69 13.73 8.12
CA THR A 35 18.36 14.29 7.80
C THR A 35 18.04 14.20 6.31
N ASP A 36 16.80 14.47 5.96
CA ASP A 36 16.29 14.57 4.59
C ASP A 36 16.41 13.27 3.77
N LYS A 37 16.42 12.11 4.45
CA LYS A 37 16.46 10.81 3.78
C LYS A 37 15.10 10.52 3.12
N PRO A 38 15.09 10.12 1.83
CA PRO A 38 13.85 9.67 1.20
C PRO A 38 13.39 8.32 1.77
N VAL A 39 12.12 8.01 1.59
CA VAL A 39 11.49 6.81 2.14
C VAL A 39 10.98 5.91 1.03
N LEU A 40 11.19 4.59 1.20
CA LEU A 40 10.41 3.55 0.54
C LEU A 40 9.50 2.87 1.56
N PHE A 41 8.20 3.03 1.40
CA PHE A 41 7.17 2.35 2.17
C PHE A 41 6.80 1.05 1.46
N ILE A 42 6.93 -0.09 2.15
CA ILE A 42 6.85 -1.43 1.55
C ILE A 42 5.66 -2.18 2.15
N VAL A 43 4.79 -2.73 1.28
CA VAL A 43 3.59 -3.46 1.68
C VAL A 43 3.60 -4.87 1.10
N HIS A 44 3.47 -5.89 1.96
CA HIS A 44 3.50 -7.28 1.52
C HIS A 44 2.20 -7.72 0.83
N GLY A 45 2.31 -8.73 -0.04
CA GLY A 45 1.20 -9.45 -0.61
C GLY A 45 0.73 -10.60 0.27
N GLY A 46 -0.18 -11.43 -0.26
CA GLY A 46 -0.71 -12.61 0.42
C GLY A 46 -2.23 -12.71 0.35
N GLY A 47 -2.86 -12.05 -0.64
CA GLY A 47 -4.30 -12.14 -0.94
C GLY A 47 -5.19 -11.68 0.22
N PHE A 48 -4.72 -10.78 1.07
CA PHE A 48 -5.43 -10.35 2.30
C PHE A 48 -5.73 -11.50 3.29
N LYS A 49 -5.08 -12.65 3.12
CA LYS A 49 -5.25 -13.86 3.98
C LYS A 49 -4.01 -14.14 4.85
N GLY A 50 -2.87 -13.62 4.45
CA GLY A 50 -1.57 -13.83 5.11
C GLY A 50 -0.50 -12.93 4.51
N GLY A 51 0.75 -13.25 4.80
CA GLY A 51 1.91 -12.50 4.34
C GLY A 51 2.83 -12.15 5.49
N SER A 52 3.89 -11.42 5.19
CA SER A 52 4.87 -10.95 6.19
C SER A 52 5.70 -9.81 5.61
N PRO A 53 6.07 -8.80 6.40
CA PRO A 53 6.98 -7.73 5.99
C PRO A 53 8.41 -8.23 5.68
N THR A 54 8.74 -9.44 6.13
CA THR A 54 10.07 -10.06 5.95
C THR A 54 10.15 -11.03 4.77
N GLN A 55 9.20 -11.02 3.83
CA GLN A 55 9.30 -11.81 2.60
C GLN A 55 10.58 -11.45 1.84
N GLY A 56 11.29 -12.47 1.35
CA GLY A 56 12.64 -12.30 0.80
C GLY A 56 12.75 -11.28 -0.34
N GLN A 57 11.73 -11.19 -1.18
CA GLN A 57 11.66 -10.19 -2.26
C GLN A 57 11.55 -8.77 -1.72
N LEU A 58 10.74 -8.54 -0.68
CA LEU A 58 10.59 -7.22 -0.05
C LEU A 58 11.88 -6.80 0.67
N VAL A 59 12.52 -7.74 1.37
CA VAL A 59 13.83 -7.52 1.98
C VAL A 59 14.90 -7.17 0.91
N GLN A 60 14.81 -7.77 -0.28
CA GLN A 60 15.71 -7.42 -1.39
C GLN A 60 15.48 -5.97 -1.85
N TRP A 61 14.23 -5.52 -1.98
CA TRP A 61 13.91 -4.13 -2.29
C TRP A 61 14.41 -3.19 -1.18
N ALA A 62 14.11 -3.48 0.08
CA ALA A 62 14.57 -2.69 1.21
C ALA A 62 16.09 -2.53 1.20
N ASN A 63 16.84 -3.61 1.06
CA ASN A 63 18.32 -3.59 1.01
C ASN A 63 18.84 -2.80 -0.20
N TYR A 64 18.19 -2.87 -1.36
CA TYR A 64 18.60 -2.15 -2.55
C TYR A 64 18.45 -0.63 -2.39
N PHE A 65 17.33 -0.19 -1.80
CA PHE A 65 17.03 1.22 -1.56
C PHE A 65 17.85 1.79 -0.40
N THR A 66 17.99 1.06 0.71
CA THR A 66 18.83 1.52 1.85
C THR A 66 20.28 1.67 1.48
N ALA A 67 20.83 0.79 0.63
CA ALA A 67 22.18 0.95 0.09
C ALA A 67 22.35 2.24 -0.76
N ARG A 68 21.25 2.94 -1.07
CA ARG A 68 21.20 4.18 -1.84
C ARG A 68 20.63 5.38 -1.06
N GLY A 69 20.64 5.29 0.27
CA GLY A 69 20.32 6.38 1.17
C GLY A 69 18.86 6.50 1.60
N PHE A 70 17.98 5.58 1.16
CA PHE A 70 16.58 5.54 1.62
C PHE A 70 16.46 4.92 3.01
N VAL A 71 15.50 5.38 3.80
CA VAL A 71 14.95 4.60 4.91
C VAL A 71 13.78 3.80 4.38
N CYS A 72 13.73 2.49 4.66
CA CYS A 72 12.63 1.65 4.23
C CYS A 72 11.80 1.18 5.43
N PHE A 73 10.48 1.28 5.31
CA PHE A 73 9.52 0.79 6.30
C PHE A 73 8.68 -0.31 5.66
N SER A 74 8.83 -1.54 6.15
CA SER A 74 8.06 -2.69 5.67
C SER A 74 7.01 -3.04 6.70
N ILE A 75 5.73 -2.86 6.36
CA ILE A 75 4.62 -2.98 7.30
C ILE A 75 4.01 -4.38 7.32
N ASP A 76 3.51 -4.79 8.48
CA ASP A 76 2.48 -5.81 8.63
C ASP A 76 1.12 -5.12 8.82
N TYR A 77 0.04 -5.77 8.43
CA TYR A 77 -1.32 -5.24 8.52
C TYR A 77 -2.32 -6.37 8.78
N ARG A 78 -3.49 -6.06 9.33
CA ARG A 78 -4.52 -7.07 9.61
C ARG A 78 -5.07 -7.66 8.32
N VAL A 79 -4.99 -8.97 8.24
CA VAL A 79 -5.58 -9.78 7.16
C VAL A 79 -6.86 -10.46 7.65
N ALA A 80 -7.59 -11.13 6.76
CA ALA A 80 -8.94 -11.70 7.00
C ALA A 80 -9.08 -12.47 8.33
N LYS A 81 -8.06 -13.25 8.71
CA LYS A 81 -8.09 -14.08 9.94
C LYS A 81 -8.19 -13.29 11.25
N PHE A 82 -7.97 -11.99 11.21
CA PHE A 82 -8.03 -11.14 12.41
C PHE A 82 -9.41 -10.53 12.67
N TYR A 83 -10.33 -10.61 11.68
CA TYR A 83 -11.71 -10.16 11.81
C TYR A 83 -11.82 -8.76 12.44
N GLY A 84 -11.12 -7.75 11.87
CA GLY A 84 -11.13 -6.40 12.45
C GLY A 84 -12.49 -5.72 12.32
N THR A 85 -12.70 -4.62 13.05
CA THR A 85 -13.93 -3.82 12.94
C THR A 85 -14.07 -3.22 11.55
N ILE A 86 -15.26 -3.34 10.95
CA ILE A 86 -15.63 -2.76 9.65
C ILE A 86 -16.85 -1.86 9.79
N PRO A 87 -17.02 -0.83 8.94
CA PRO A 87 -18.22 0.01 8.94
C PRO A 87 -19.48 -0.80 8.65
N ALA A 88 -20.60 -0.46 9.30
CA ALA A 88 -21.86 -1.17 9.12
C ALA A 88 -22.41 -1.11 7.67
N ASN A 89 -22.02 -0.10 6.90
CA ASN A 89 -22.38 0.09 5.49
C ASN A 89 -21.28 -0.37 4.52
N TRP A 90 -20.27 -1.11 4.98
CA TRP A 90 -19.24 -1.69 4.10
C TRP A 90 -19.87 -2.61 3.05
N PRO A 91 -19.39 -2.65 1.81
CA PRO A 91 -19.90 -3.56 0.79
C PRO A 91 -19.96 -5.01 1.27
N THR A 92 -21.00 -5.74 0.87
CA THR A 92 -21.22 -7.14 1.30
C THR A 92 -21.14 -8.15 0.15
N ASP A 93 -21.22 -7.67 -1.10
CA ASP A 93 -21.09 -8.50 -2.29
C ASP A 93 -19.70 -8.34 -2.90
N PRO A 94 -18.82 -9.36 -2.80
CA PRO A 94 -17.49 -9.29 -3.42
C PRO A 94 -17.51 -9.10 -4.93
N GLU A 95 -18.54 -9.60 -5.63
CA GLU A 95 -18.62 -9.49 -7.10
C GLU A 95 -18.85 -8.05 -7.59
N GLU A 96 -19.36 -7.16 -6.73
CA GLU A 96 -19.50 -5.72 -7.03
C GLU A 96 -18.17 -4.96 -6.87
N VAL A 97 -17.19 -5.54 -6.16
CA VAL A 97 -15.89 -4.91 -5.88
C VAL A 97 -14.80 -5.55 -6.73
N GLN A 98 -14.63 -6.86 -6.62
CA GLN A 98 -13.65 -7.59 -7.43
C GLN A 98 -14.10 -9.05 -7.59
N PRO A 99 -14.42 -9.47 -8.82
CA PRO A 99 -14.83 -10.83 -9.10
C PRO A 99 -13.85 -11.89 -8.60
N GLY A 100 -14.37 -12.93 -7.94
CA GLY A 100 -13.57 -14.02 -7.37
C GLY A 100 -12.96 -13.76 -5.99
N MET A 101 -13.17 -12.57 -5.43
CA MET A 101 -12.82 -12.30 -4.03
C MET A 101 -13.79 -13.01 -3.08
N SER A 102 -13.31 -13.49 -1.94
CA SER A 102 -14.19 -14.05 -0.90
C SER A 102 -14.74 -12.92 0.00
N PRO A 103 -15.89 -13.15 0.70
CA PRO A 103 -16.41 -12.19 1.67
C PRO A 103 -15.40 -11.80 2.76
N ASP A 104 -14.59 -12.75 3.24
CA ASP A 104 -13.54 -12.47 4.22
C ASP A 104 -12.44 -11.54 3.68
N GLN A 105 -12.09 -11.66 2.40
CA GLN A 105 -11.15 -10.77 1.75
C GLN A 105 -11.75 -9.38 1.57
N LEU A 106 -13.01 -9.27 1.15
CA LEU A 106 -13.72 -8.00 1.03
C LEU A 106 -13.74 -7.23 2.36
N ASN A 107 -14.05 -7.89 3.45
CA ASN A 107 -13.99 -7.29 4.79
C ASN A 107 -12.56 -6.89 5.19
N ALA A 108 -11.57 -7.71 4.83
CA ALA A 108 -10.16 -7.42 5.10
C ALA A 108 -9.64 -6.20 4.31
N LEU A 109 -10.22 -5.83 3.18
CA LEU A 109 -9.84 -4.61 2.45
C LEU A 109 -9.93 -3.38 3.36
N TYR A 110 -11.02 -3.25 4.14
CA TYR A 110 -11.18 -2.11 5.05
C TYR A 110 -10.09 -2.06 6.11
N THR A 111 -9.89 -3.16 6.83
CA THR A 111 -8.91 -3.20 7.93
C THR A 111 -7.47 -3.06 7.43
N SER A 112 -7.14 -3.68 6.29
CA SER A 112 -5.82 -3.56 5.67
C SER A 112 -5.55 -2.13 5.16
N GLY A 113 -6.54 -1.50 4.52
CA GLY A 113 -6.45 -0.12 4.04
C GLY A 113 -6.23 0.87 5.19
N ARG A 114 -7.03 0.73 6.26
CA ARG A 114 -6.89 1.53 7.48
C ARG A 114 -5.50 1.38 8.12
N ASP A 115 -5.04 0.14 8.29
CA ASP A 115 -3.75 -0.14 8.92
C ASP A 115 -2.59 0.41 8.07
N THR A 116 -2.68 0.30 6.76
CA THR A 116 -1.68 0.83 5.82
C THR A 116 -1.58 2.36 5.90
N LYS A 117 -2.72 3.08 5.95
CA LYS A 117 -2.72 4.53 6.16
C LYS A 117 -2.21 4.93 7.54
N ALA A 118 -2.58 4.18 8.59
CA ALA A 118 -2.09 4.41 9.94
C ALA A 118 -0.56 4.28 10.02
N ALA A 119 0.01 3.25 9.39
CA ALA A 119 1.45 3.06 9.32
C ALA A 119 2.17 4.21 8.61
N LEU A 120 1.62 4.70 7.50
CA LEU A 120 2.22 5.82 6.77
C LEU A 120 2.16 7.13 7.56
N ARG A 121 1.04 7.39 8.27
CA ARG A 121 0.93 8.53 9.19
C ARG A 121 1.93 8.42 10.34
N TRP A 122 2.09 7.23 10.90
CA TRP A 122 3.09 6.97 11.94
C TRP A 122 4.52 7.27 11.43
N VAL A 123 4.87 6.85 10.22
CA VAL A 123 6.17 7.14 9.60
C VAL A 123 6.40 8.65 9.53
N ARG A 124 5.42 9.44 9.12
CA ARG A 124 5.51 10.90 9.09
C ARG A 124 5.62 11.53 10.48
N ALA A 125 4.85 11.04 11.45
CA ALA A 125 4.89 11.53 12.82
C ALA A 125 6.26 11.32 13.48
N HIS A 126 7.00 10.28 13.07
CA HIS A 126 8.34 9.95 13.56
C HIS A 126 9.47 10.37 12.60
N ALA A 127 9.21 11.34 11.72
CA ALA A 127 10.19 11.76 10.72
C ALA A 127 11.52 12.21 11.32
N ASP A 128 11.49 12.92 12.43
CA ASP A 128 12.70 13.41 13.11
C ASP A 128 13.50 12.25 13.73
N ASP A 129 12.83 11.20 14.23
CA ASP A 129 13.49 10.04 14.84
C ASP A 129 14.35 9.27 13.82
N TYR A 130 13.90 9.21 12.57
CA TYR A 130 14.60 8.51 11.48
C TYR A 130 15.35 9.47 10.54
N GLY A 131 15.22 10.79 10.71
CA GLY A 131 15.79 11.81 9.84
C GLY A 131 15.30 11.71 8.40
N ILE A 132 14.01 11.47 8.20
CA ILE A 132 13.38 11.34 6.88
C ILE A 132 12.75 12.65 6.41
N HIS A 133 12.64 12.80 5.10
CA HIS A 133 11.91 13.89 4.45
C HIS A 133 10.43 13.48 4.31
N LYS A 134 9.51 14.15 5.01
CA LYS A 134 8.09 13.82 5.06
C LYS A 134 7.39 13.73 3.70
N GLU A 135 7.85 14.54 2.72
CA GLU A 135 7.24 14.60 1.39
C GLU A 135 7.93 13.67 0.37
N ALA A 136 9.14 13.17 0.68
CA ALA A 136 9.88 12.29 -0.21
C ALA A 136 9.61 10.81 0.13
N ILE A 137 8.37 10.40 0.05
CA ILE A 137 7.90 9.04 0.37
C ILE A 137 7.31 8.39 -0.89
N ALA A 138 7.90 7.30 -1.33
CA ALA A 138 7.30 6.41 -2.33
C ALA A 138 6.81 5.13 -1.66
N ALA A 139 5.81 4.47 -2.27
CA ALA A 139 5.30 3.19 -1.82
C ALA A 139 5.48 2.10 -2.88
N MET A 140 5.78 0.87 -2.45
CA MET A 140 5.78 -0.30 -3.31
C MET A 140 5.09 -1.48 -2.67
N GLY A 141 4.44 -2.29 -3.47
CA GLY A 141 3.82 -3.53 -3.03
C GLY A 141 3.61 -4.51 -4.17
N GLY A 142 3.40 -5.77 -3.82
CA GLY A 142 3.05 -6.82 -4.79
C GLY A 142 1.75 -7.52 -4.43
N SER A 143 0.91 -7.88 -5.43
CA SER A 143 -0.37 -8.55 -5.19
C SER A 143 -1.25 -7.71 -4.23
N ALA A 144 -1.79 -8.27 -3.16
CA ALA A 144 -2.55 -7.52 -2.15
C ALA A 144 -1.83 -6.24 -1.67
N GLY A 145 -0.49 -6.26 -1.57
CA GLY A 145 0.30 -5.07 -1.23
C GLY A 145 0.24 -3.99 -2.32
N ALA A 146 0.13 -4.37 -3.59
CA ALA A 146 0.00 -3.44 -4.70
C ALA A 146 -1.35 -2.72 -4.68
N PHE A 147 -2.44 -3.41 -4.37
CA PHE A 147 -3.75 -2.79 -4.12
C PHE A 147 -3.67 -1.72 -3.02
N LEU A 148 -2.95 -2.02 -1.92
CA LEU A 148 -2.79 -1.09 -0.80
C LEU A 148 -1.94 0.13 -1.16
N VAL A 149 -0.86 -0.03 -1.94
CA VAL A 149 -0.04 1.13 -2.34
C VAL A 149 -0.70 1.96 -3.44
N LEU A 150 -1.49 1.36 -4.33
CA LEU A 150 -2.35 2.10 -5.25
C LEU A 150 -3.37 2.95 -4.47
N MET A 151 -4.02 2.37 -3.47
CA MET A 151 -4.93 3.10 -2.57
C MET A 151 -4.23 4.29 -1.89
N LEU A 152 -2.98 4.17 -1.42
CA LEU A 152 -2.22 5.29 -0.86
C LEU A 152 -1.96 6.40 -1.88
N GLY A 153 -1.78 6.05 -3.16
CA GLY A 153 -1.53 6.99 -4.24
C GLY A 153 -2.76 7.77 -4.70
N VAL A 154 -3.95 7.19 -4.53
CA VAL A 154 -5.19 7.66 -5.16
C VAL A 154 -6.22 8.14 -4.12
N SER A 155 -6.52 7.36 -3.07
CA SER A 155 -7.63 7.64 -2.16
C SER A 155 -7.50 8.97 -1.43
N ASP A 156 -8.62 9.54 -0.99
CA ASP A 156 -8.65 10.77 -0.20
C ASP A 156 -8.05 10.55 1.20
N GLU A 157 -7.63 11.64 1.87
CA GLU A 157 -7.08 11.57 3.23
C GLU A 157 -8.05 10.95 4.24
N ALA A 158 -9.36 11.21 4.09
CA ALA A 158 -10.40 10.72 4.98
C ALA A 158 -10.69 9.21 4.81
N ASP A 159 -10.51 8.69 3.60
CA ASP A 159 -10.81 7.30 3.29
C ASP A 159 -10.03 6.33 4.20
N TYR A 160 -10.68 5.25 4.62
CA TYR A 160 -10.12 4.27 5.56
C TYR A 160 -9.70 4.86 6.92
N GLY A 161 -10.22 6.03 7.29
CA GLY A 161 -9.86 6.71 8.52
C GLY A 161 -11.02 7.32 9.29
N THR A 162 -12.15 7.61 8.60
CA THR A 162 -13.28 8.35 9.19
C THR A 162 -14.62 7.60 9.15
N GLU A 163 -14.67 6.40 8.57
CA GLU A 163 -15.89 5.59 8.41
C GLU A 163 -16.34 4.94 9.73
N LEU A 164 -15.41 4.83 10.70
CA LEU A 164 -15.68 4.35 12.06
C LEU A 164 -15.43 5.46 13.07
N THR A 165 -16.14 5.41 14.18
CA THR A 165 -15.94 6.28 15.35
C THR A 165 -15.07 5.60 16.41
N GLU A 166 -14.48 6.38 17.33
CA GLU A 166 -13.75 5.83 18.50
C GLU A 166 -14.65 5.01 19.45
N ALA A 167 -15.96 5.19 19.36
CA ALA A 167 -16.90 4.35 20.12
C ALA A 167 -17.03 2.95 19.55
N GLU A 168 -16.88 2.81 18.21
CA GLU A 168 -16.91 1.53 17.49
C GLU A 168 -15.56 0.84 17.53
N ASP A 169 -14.48 1.61 17.45
CA ASP A 169 -13.10 1.10 17.55
C ASP A 169 -12.21 2.08 18.33
N PRO A 170 -11.99 1.86 19.62
CA PRO A 170 -11.17 2.72 20.48
C PRO A 170 -9.70 2.84 20.03
N THR A 171 -9.20 1.92 19.20
CA THR A 171 -7.82 1.98 18.69
C THR A 171 -7.61 3.09 17.66
N LEU A 172 -8.69 3.77 17.21
CA LEU A 172 -8.62 4.92 16.30
C LEU A 172 -7.92 6.15 16.90
N SER A 173 -7.93 6.30 18.22
CA SER A 173 -7.35 7.48 18.90
C SER A 173 -5.84 7.63 18.72
N GLY A 174 -5.12 6.59 18.31
CA GLY A 174 -3.65 6.58 18.15
C GLY A 174 -3.14 6.72 16.71
N LEU A 175 -3.98 7.05 15.72
CA LEU A 175 -3.64 6.92 14.31
C LEU A 175 -2.98 8.15 13.65
N HIS A 176 -2.51 9.14 14.41
CA HIS A 176 -1.85 10.35 13.90
C HIS A 176 -2.63 11.04 12.76
N MET A 177 -3.95 11.22 12.91
CA MET A 177 -4.85 11.73 11.86
C MET A 177 -4.52 13.15 11.38
N ASN A 178 -3.63 13.87 12.05
CA ASN A 178 -3.06 15.16 11.63
C ASN A 178 -1.92 15.03 10.62
N GLU A 179 -1.38 13.84 10.40
CA GLU A 179 -0.37 13.58 9.37
C GLU A 179 -1.03 13.05 8.09
N SER A 180 -0.42 13.32 6.94
CA SER A 180 -0.92 12.84 5.65
C SER A 180 -0.68 11.34 5.46
N ALA A 181 -1.61 10.67 4.77
CA ALA A 181 -1.47 9.29 4.31
C ALA A 181 -1.22 9.18 2.79
N LYS A 182 -0.80 10.26 2.14
CA LYS A 182 -0.47 10.30 0.70
C LYS A 182 1.00 9.96 0.44
N VAL A 183 1.30 9.45 -0.75
CA VAL A 183 2.66 9.16 -1.22
C VAL A 183 2.98 9.96 -2.48
N GLY A 184 4.25 10.19 -2.77
CA GLY A 184 4.70 10.94 -3.94
C GLY A 184 4.95 10.08 -5.20
N ALA A 185 5.02 8.76 -5.06
CA ALA A 185 5.14 7.81 -6.19
C ALA A 185 4.73 6.40 -5.75
N VAL A 186 4.19 5.63 -6.67
CA VAL A 186 3.74 4.24 -6.44
C VAL A 186 4.44 3.28 -7.40
N VAL A 187 4.92 2.15 -6.88
CA VAL A 187 5.34 1.00 -7.68
C VAL A 187 4.35 -0.14 -7.43
N ASP A 188 3.46 -0.34 -8.37
CA ASP A 188 2.44 -1.38 -8.37
C ASP A 188 2.97 -2.63 -9.08
N LEU A 189 3.08 -3.72 -8.34
CA LEU A 189 3.50 -5.01 -8.86
C LEU A 189 2.31 -5.97 -8.84
N TRP A 190 1.64 -6.15 -10.01
CA TRP A 190 0.48 -7.03 -10.20
C TRP A 190 -0.65 -6.81 -9.17
N GLY A 191 -1.04 -5.54 -8.99
CA GLY A 191 -2.18 -5.11 -8.17
C GLY A 191 -3.45 -4.90 -8.96
N GLY A 192 -4.43 -4.27 -8.31
CA GLY A 192 -5.73 -3.92 -8.89
C GLY A 192 -6.47 -2.85 -8.09
N THR A 193 -7.65 -2.49 -8.55
CA THR A 193 -8.44 -1.35 -8.06
C THR A 193 -9.32 -1.65 -6.84
N GLY A 194 -9.45 -2.90 -6.42
CA GLY A 194 -10.49 -3.38 -5.48
C GLY A 194 -10.66 -2.57 -4.18
N LEU A 195 -9.60 -1.94 -3.58
CA LEU A 195 -9.81 -1.04 -2.44
C LEU A 195 -10.53 0.25 -2.83
N LEU A 196 -10.26 0.77 -4.03
CA LEU A 196 -10.90 1.99 -4.54
C LEU A 196 -12.32 1.69 -4.99
N ASP A 197 -12.54 0.53 -5.61
CA ASP A 197 -13.86 0.06 -6.03
C ASP A 197 -14.78 -0.17 -4.82
N ALA A 198 -14.24 -0.71 -3.71
CA ALA A 198 -15.00 -0.86 -2.47
C ALA A 198 -15.48 0.49 -1.92
N LEU A 199 -14.66 1.55 -2.02
CA LEU A 199 -15.06 2.91 -1.67
C LEU A 199 -16.10 3.47 -2.64
N GLU A 200 -15.94 3.20 -3.94
CA GLU A 200 -16.92 3.64 -4.95
C GLU A 200 -18.27 2.96 -4.74
N VAL A 201 -18.31 1.68 -4.40
CA VAL A 201 -19.54 0.98 -4.00
C VAL A 201 -20.13 1.59 -2.72
N LEU A 202 -19.27 1.98 -1.75
CA LEU A 202 -19.69 2.53 -0.46
C LEU A 202 -20.43 3.88 -0.60
N ASP A 203 -19.92 4.80 -1.44
CA ASP A 203 -20.40 6.18 -1.50
C ASP A 203 -20.63 6.76 -2.92
N GLY A 204 -20.38 5.98 -3.96
CA GLY A 204 -20.58 6.36 -5.36
C GLY A 204 -19.53 7.31 -5.91
N LYS A 205 -18.39 7.51 -5.24
CA LYS A 205 -17.33 8.43 -5.65
C LYS A 205 -16.13 7.71 -6.26
N ASP A 206 -15.82 7.99 -7.52
CA ASP A 206 -14.53 7.65 -8.13
C ASP A 206 -13.41 8.48 -7.46
N ARG A 207 -12.33 7.83 -7.06
CA ARG A 207 -11.21 8.46 -6.37
C ARG A 207 -10.08 8.92 -7.30
N PHE A 208 -10.08 8.44 -8.54
CA PHE A 208 -9.02 8.82 -9.47
C PHE A 208 -9.16 10.26 -9.94
N ASP A 209 -8.11 11.07 -9.73
CA ASP A 209 -8.08 12.47 -10.17
C ASP A 209 -6.65 12.95 -10.52
N ALA A 210 -6.53 14.22 -10.91
CA ALA A 210 -5.25 14.81 -11.34
C ALA A 210 -4.25 15.04 -10.18
N THR A 211 -4.62 14.78 -8.93
CA THR A 211 -3.76 14.91 -7.75
C THR A 211 -3.16 13.59 -7.29
N ASP A 212 -3.46 12.49 -8.00
CA ASP A 212 -2.93 11.18 -7.72
C ASP A 212 -1.40 11.10 -7.83
N ALA A 213 -0.81 10.16 -7.13
CA ALA A 213 0.63 9.93 -7.25
C ALA A 213 0.98 9.27 -8.58
N PRO A 214 2.10 9.66 -9.24
CA PRO A 214 2.64 8.92 -10.37
C PRO A 214 2.85 7.44 -10.05
N ILE A 215 2.56 6.54 -11.04
CA ILE A 215 2.58 5.10 -10.83
C ILE A 215 3.41 4.34 -11.89
N ALA A 216 4.19 3.36 -11.44
CA ALA A 216 4.73 2.31 -12.31
C ALA A 216 3.83 1.07 -12.22
N ILE A 217 3.06 0.80 -13.26
CA ILE A 217 2.19 -0.37 -13.40
C ILE A 217 3.01 -1.51 -14.02
N ILE A 218 3.22 -2.59 -13.24
CA ILE A 218 4.02 -3.75 -13.67
C ILE A 218 3.18 -5.01 -13.46
N HIS A 219 2.81 -5.72 -14.54
CA HIS A 219 1.87 -6.84 -14.41
C HIS A 219 2.16 -7.96 -15.42
N GLY A 220 2.00 -9.19 -15.00
CA GLY A 220 2.13 -10.36 -15.87
C GLY A 220 0.90 -10.54 -16.77
N THR A 221 1.10 -10.69 -18.09
CA THR A 221 0.01 -10.89 -19.06
C THR A 221 -0.68 -12.24 -18.95
N GLN A 222 -0.11 -13.18 -18.17
CA GLN A 222 -0.63 -14.52 -17.91
C GLN A 222 -0.96 -14.71 -16.42
N ASP A 223 -1.31 -13.61 -15.73
CA ASP A 223 -1.64 -13.63 -14.31
C ASP A 223 -3.03 -14.24 -14.08
N GLU A 224 -3.07 -15.40 -13.40
CA GLU A 224 -4.31 -16.12 -13.07
C GLU A 224 -4.84 -15.76 -11.67
N ALA A 225 -4.07 -15.05 -10.84
CA ALA A 225 -4.46 -14.69 -9.48
C ALA A 225 -5.06 -13.28 -9.38
N VAL A 226 -4.45 -12.32 -10.08
CA VAL A 226 -4.96 -10.96 -10.31
C VAL A 226 -4.98 -10.78 -11.82
N PRO A 227 -6.16 -10.79 -12.45
CA PRO A 227 -6.27 -10.73 -13.91
C PRO A 227 -5.55 -9.51 -14.51
N PHE A 228 -4.92 -9.68 -15.67
CA PHE A 228 -4.16 -8.62 -16.34
C PHE A 228 -5.04 -7.40 -16.68
N GLU A 229 -6.34 -7.61 -16.82
CA GLU A 229 -7.36 -6.58 -17.00
C GLU A 229 -7.34 -5.53 -15.90
N GLU A 230 -6.90 -5.86 -14.68
CA GLU A 230 -6.73 -4.89 -13.59
C GLU A 230 -5.67 -3.84 -13.94
N ALA A 231 -4.54 -4.26 -14.53
CA ALA A 231 -3.52 -3.32 -14.98
C ALA A 231 -4.02 -2.44 -16.14
N GLU A 232 -4.86 -2.97 -17.01
CA GLU A 232 -5.49 -2.20 -18.10
C GLU A 232 -6.50 -1.19 -17.56
N GLN A 233 -7.25 -1.54 -16.50
CA GLN A 233 -8.16 -0.62 -15.81
C GLN A 233 -7.40 0.52 -15.11
N ILE A 234 -6.35 0.21 -14.34
CA ILE A 234 -5.49 1.24 -13.71
C ILE A 234 -4.94 2.17 -14.79
N LYS A 235 -4.40 1.62 -15.87
CA LYS A 235 -3.89 2.40 -17.01
C LYS A 235 -4.96 3.33 -17.59
N ALA A 236 -6.18 2.84 -17.80
CA ALA A 236 -7.27 3.65 -18.36
C ALA A 236 -7.69 4.80 -17.41
N LYS A 237 -7.69 4.58 -16.11
CA LYS A 237 -7.94 5.63 -15.10
C LYS A 237 -6.83 6.70 -15.16
N TYR A 238 -5.57 6.32 -15.22
CA TYR A 238 -4.44 7.27 -15.34
C TYR A 238 -4.41 8.00 -16.69
N ASP A 239 -4.81 7.37 -17.79
CA ASP A 239 -5.02 8.05 -19.06
C ASP A 239 -6.08 9.16 -18.97
N ALA A 240 -7.14 8.94 -18.18
CA ALA A 240 -8.21 9.91 -18.00
C ALA A 240 -7.82 11.08 -17.07
N THR A 241 -6.99 10.85 -16.05
CA THR A 241 -6.56 11.89 -15.11
C THR A 241 -5.38 12.72 -15.63
N GLY A 242 -4.58 12.15 -16.55
CA GLY A 242 -3.36 12.76 -17.08
C GLY A 242 -2.17 12.74 -16.10
N VAL A 243 -2.28 12.01 -14.99
CA VAL A 243 -1.16 11.79 -14.06
C VAL A 243 -0.09 10.90 -14.73
N PRO A 244 1.22 11.20 -14.55
CA PRO A 244 2.27 10.40 -15.15
C PRO A 244 2.25 8.93 -14.69
N TYR A 245 2.44 8.02 -15.62
CA TYR A 245 2.59 6.60 -15.32
C TYR A 245 3.53 5.89 -16.28
N THR A 246 4.04 4.72 -15.89
CA THR A 246 4.64 3.75 -16.82
C THR A 246 3.82 2.46 -16.84
N TYR A 247 3.72 1.83 -18.00
CA TYR A 247 2.94 0.60 -18.18
C TYR A 247 3.83 -0.50 -18.73
N ASN A 248 4.03 -1.55 -17.96
CA ASN A 248 5.03 -2.58 -18.18
C ASN A 248 4.40 -3.98 -18.13
N PRO A 249 3.74 -4.43 -19.21
CA PRO A 249 3.27 -5.81 -19.32
C PRO A 249 4.45 -6.76 -19.42
N LEU A 250 4.43 -7.83 -18.62
CA LEU A 250 5.45 -8.87 -18.60
C LEU A 250 4.90 -10.18 -19.18
N ASP A 251 5.69 -10.91 -19.97
CA ASP A 251 5.33 -12.25 -20.42
C ASP A 251 5.51 -13.28 -19.29
N ALA A 252 4.67 -13.18 -18.26
CA ALA A 252 4.76 -13.93 -17.02
C ALA A 252 3.39 -14.08 -16.34
N GLY A 253 3.30 -14.99 -15.36
CA GLY A 253 2.16 -15.12 -14.45
C GLY A 253 2.28 -14.25 -13.21
N HIS A 254 1.49 -14.59 -12.16
CA HIS A 254 1.50 -13.89 -10.88
C HIS A 254 2.84 -13.99 -10.15
N GLY A 255 3.28 -12.91 -9.52
CA GLY A 255 4.50 -12.92 -8.72
C GLY A 255 5.79 -12.94 -9.55
N ALA A 256 5.85 -12.20 -10.63
CA ALA A 256 6.93 -12.15 -11.63
C ALA A 256 8.25 -11.51 -11.12
N TRP A 257 8.64 -11.75 -9.87
CA TRP A 257 9.79 -11.12 -9.20
C TRP A 257 11.14 -11.30 -9.92
N GLY A 258 11.27 -12.34 -10.74
CA GLY A 258 12.49 -12.66 -11.50
C GLY A 258 12.64 -11.94 -12.83
N GLU A 259 11.58 -11.28 -13.28
CA GLU A 259 11.52 -10.60 -14.57
C GLU A 259 12.31 -9.30 -14.59
N LYS A 260 12.49 -8.78 -15.82
CA LYS A 260 13.23 -7.55 -16.07
C LYS A 260 12.46 -6.62 -16.99
N ILE A 261 12.64 -5.33 -16.81
CA ILE A 261 12.17 -4.27 -17.68
C ILE A 261 13.41 -3.56 -18.23
N ASP A 262 13.57 -3.51 -19.57
CA ASP A 262 14.73 -2.92 -20.25
C ASP A 262 16.09 -3.43 -19.71
N GLY A 263 16.16 -4.73 -19.41
CA GLY A 263 17.34 -5.39 -18.87
C GLY A 263 17.62 -5.15 -17.38
N LYS A 264 16.86 -4.29 -16.72
CA LYS A 264 16.94 -4.00 -15.28
C LYS A 264 16.04 -4.96 -14.49
N LYS A 265 16.49 -5.40 -13.33
CA LYS A 265 15.62 -6.09 -12.36
C LYS A 265 14.50 -5.16 -11.88
N LEU A 266 13.38 -5.70 -11.41
CA LEU A 266 12.23 -4.86 -11.01
C LEU A 266 12.57 -3.82 -9.94
N HIS A 267 13.39 -4.15 -8.94
CA HIS A 267 13.82 -3.18 -7.92
C HIS A 267 14.77 -2.10 -8.47
N GLU A 268 15.53 -2.39 -9.53
CA GLU A 268 16.38 -1.40 -10.22
C GLU A 268 15.52 -0.46 -11.07
N TYR A 269 14.52 -1.00 -11.74
CA TYR A 269 13.55 -0.22 -12.51
C TYR A 269 12.72 0.68 -11.61
N GLY A 270 12.11 0.10 -10.55
CA GLY A 270 11.31 0.84 -9.57
C GLY A 270 12.11 1.93 -8.86
N PHE A 271 13.39 1.68 -8.56
CA PHE A 271 14.27 2.71 -8.00
C PHE A 271 14.41 3.91 -8.95
N GLY A 272 14.66 3.67 -10.23
CA GLY A 272 14.76 4.75 -11.23
C GLY A 272 13.47 5.57 -11.32
N PHE A 273 12.31 4.89 -11.35
CA PHE A 273 11.00 5.52 -11.35
C PHE A 273 10.76 6.39 -10.08
N VAL A 274 11.06 5.85 -8.90
CA VAL A 274 10.91 6.57 -7.63
C VAL A 274 11.80 7.80 -7.57
N VAL A 275 13.08 7.69 -7.95
CA VAL A 275 14.03 8.82 -7.98
C VAL A 275 13.53 9.93 -8.88
N GLU A 276 13.05 9.60 -10.08
CA GLU A 276 12.53 10.56 -11.06
C GLU A 276 11.31 11.32 -10.49
N HIS A 277 10.30 10.58 -10.01
CA HIS A 277 9.03 11.19 -9.59
C HIS A 277 9.07 11.87 -8.23
N LEU A 278 9.99 11.49 -7.35
CA LEU A 278 10.27 12.24 -6.12
C LEU A 278 11.23 13.42 -6.35
N GLY A 279 11.72 13.65 -7.59
CA GLY A 279 12.64 14.73 -7.92
C GLY A 279 13.98 14.64 -7.19
N LEU A 280 14.45 13.40 -6.88
CA LEU A 280 15.67 13.20 -6.11
C LEU A 280 16.92 13.34 -6.98
N THR A 281 17.94 14.01 -6.46
CA THR A 281 19.26 14.03 -7.06
C THR A 281 20.12 12.95 -6.42
N LEU A 282 20.50 11.94 -7.21
CA LEU A 282 21.43 10.91 -6.72
C LEU A 282 22.82 11.54 -6.53
N VAL A 283 23.32 11.49 -5.32
CA VAL A 283 24.74 11.81 -5.05
C VAL A 283 25.55 10.55 -5.42
N PRO A 284 26.59 10.69 -6.28
CA PRO A 284 27.41 9.57 -6.74
C PRO A 284 28.11 8.83 -5.60
#